data_da3e3c705d907619d998355e2b61ca48
#
_entry.id   da3e3c705d907619d998355e2b61ca48
#
_cell.length_a   1.000
_cell.length_b   1.000
_cell.length_c   1.000
_cell.angle_alpha   90.00
_cell.angle_beta   90.00
_cell.angle_gamma   90.00
#
_symmetry.space_group_name_H-M   'P 1'
#
loop_
_entity.id
_entity.type
_entity.pdbx_description
1 polymer ?
#
loop_
_entity_poly.entity_id
_entity_poly.type
_entity_poly.pdbx_seq_one_letter_code
_entity_poly.pdbx_strand_id
1 'polypeptide(L)'
;MTPPTLRLFLLTGLFLWLPATNGWSQSATFSLTTSQGSTLEIFSQLDPLAINSMHSWELVLYTADGAPLNGAQMSVVGGMPDHDHGLPTSPVVTGEIAPGRYLLEGVRFHMPGRWLLTFDVTSAQGRESATLEFQL
;
A
#
# COMPACT_ATOMS: atom_id res chain seq x y z
N MET A 1 -15.21 63.28 -44.14
CA MET A 1 -15.88 62.59 -43.03
C MET A 1 -15.56 61.09 -43.16
N THR A 2 -14.61 60.59 -42.41
CA THR A 2 -14.22 59.17 -42.34
C THR A 2 -14.82 58.56 -41.08
N PRO A 3 -15.48 57.41 -41.14
CA PRO A 3 -16.03 56.79 -39.93
C PRO A 3 -14.94 56.10 -39.09
N PRO A 4 -15.07 56.03 -37.76
CA PRO A 4 -14.10 55.38 -36.88
C PRO A 4 -14.26 53.85 -36.98
N THR A 5 -13.15 53.19 -37.20
CA THR A 5 -13.03 51.72 -37.15
C THR A 5 -13.06 51.24 -35.71
N LEU A 6 -14.11 50.53 -35.31
CA LEU A 6 -14.25 49.86 -34.03
C LEU A 6 -13.34 48.61 -34.03
N ARG A 7 -12.25 48.64 -33.24
CA ARG A 7 -11.40 47.47 -33.00
C ARG A 7 -11.99 46.63 -31.87
N LEU A 8 -12.52 45.50 -32.24
CA LEU A 8 -13.01 44.49 -31.31
C LEU A 8 -11.80 43.71 -30.76
N PHE A 9 -11.46 43.92 -29.46
CA PHE A 9 -10.47 43.11 -28.75
C PHE A 9 -11.14 41.82 -28.30
N LEU A 10 -10.80 40.69 -28.97
CA LEU A 10 -11.13 39.35 -28.52
C LEU A 10 -10.19 38.99 -27.37
N LEU A 11 -10.67 39.05 -26.12
CA LEU A 11 -10.03 38.48 -24.95
C LEU A 11 -10.24 36.95 -24.98
N THR A 12 -9.27 36.22 -25.52
CA THR A 12 -9.21 34.75 -25.36
C THR A 12 -8.82 34.41 -23.94
N GLY A 13 -9.81 34.15 -23.09
CA GLY A 13 -9.58 33.63 -21.76
C GLY A 13 -9.04 32.18 -21.84
N LEU A 14 -7.76 32.00 -21.51
CA LEU A 14 -7.14 30.69 -21.34
C LEU A 14 -7.66 30.08 -20.03
N PHE A 15 -8.66 29.23 -20.13
CA PHE A 15 -9.16 28.44 -18.99
C PHE A 15 -8.14 27.34 -18.71
N LEU A 16 -7.26 27.57 -17.72
CA LEU A 16 -6.41 26.53 -17.16
C LEU A 16 -7.31 25.52 -16.39
N TRP A 17 -7.58 24.39 -17.03
CA TRP A 17 -8.19 23.25 -16.38
C TRP A 17 -7.13 22.61 -15.49
N LEU A 18 -7.13 22.92 -14.21
CA LEU A 18 -6.37 22.17 -13.20
C LEU A 18 -7.15 20.87 -12.93
N PRO A 19 -6.56 19.70 -13.16
CA PRO A 19 -7.19 18.45 -12.74
C PRO A 19 -7.28 18.48 -11.21
N ALA A 20 -8.51 18.45 -10.69
CA ALA A 20 -8.74 18.22 -9.27
C ALA A 20 -8.31 16.77 -8.98
N THR A 21 -7.10 16.60 -8.47
CA THR A 21 -6.66 15.33 -7.88
C THR A 21 -7.40 15.16 -6.57
N ASN A 22 -8.58 14.56 -6.61
CA ASN A 22 -9.22 14.01 -5.43
C ASN A 22 -8.38 12.81 -4.97
N GLY A 23 -7.26 13.10 -4.36
CA GLY A 23 -6.46 12.13 -3.65
C GLY A 23 -7.23 11.76 -2.37
N TRP A 24 -8.04 10.72 -2.44
CA TRP A 24 -8.47 10.04 -1.24
C TRP A 24 -7.20 9.42 -0.65
N SER A 25 -6.61 10.11 0.32
CA SER A 25 -5.52 9.55 1.11
C SER A 25 -6.14 8.52 2.04
N GLN A 26 -6.22 7.27 1.58
CA GLN A 26 -6.58 6.16 2.42
C GLN A 26 -5.44 5.98 3.42
N SER A 27 -5.74 6.04 4.71
CA SER A 27 -4.75 5.76 5.75
C SER A 27 -4.36 4.28 5.69
N ALA A 28 -3.07 3.98 5.88
CA ALA A 28 -2.62 2.61 5.99
C ALA A 28 -3.33 1.91 7.15
N THR A 29 -3.71 0.64 6.93
CA THR A 29 -4.27 -0.22 7.99
C THR A 29 -3.20 -0.49 9.04
N PHE A 30 -1.96 -0.72 8.59
CA PHE A 30 -0.79 -0.90 9.45
C PHE A 30 0.42 -0.20 8.84
N SER A 31 1.33 0.26 9.69
CA SER A 31 2.62 0.82 9.28
C SER A 31 3.73 0.23 10.15
N LEU A 32 4.75 -0.31 9.51
CA LEU A 32 5.86 -1.02 10.15
C LEU A 32 7.19 -0.42 9.71
N THR A 33 8.17 -0.49 10.59
CA THR A 33 9.57 -0.25 10.24
C THR A 33 10.30 -1.58 10.15
N THR A 34 11.02 -1.80 9.08
CA THR A 34 11.81 -3.01 8.88
C THR A 34 13.12 -2.98 9.67
N SER A 35 13.81 -4.10 9.74
CA SER A 35 15.10 -4.25 10.42
C SER A 35 16.21 -3.34 9.88
N GLN A 36 16.07 -2.80 8.67
CA GLN A 36 17.03 -1.86 8.06
C GLN A 36 16.50 -0.43 7.93
N GLY A 37 15.35 -0.14 8.54
CA GLY A 37 14.78 1.20 8.59
C GLY A 37 13.88 1.57 7.40
N SER A 38 13.60 0.65 6.50
CA SER A 38 12.57 0.82 5.47
C SER A 38 11.18 0.87 6.12
N THR A 39 10.23 1.51 5.44
CA THR A 39 8.83 1.56 5.90
C THR A 39 7.98 0.64 5.05
N LEU A 40 7.21 -0.23 5.69
CA LEU A 40 6.19 -1.07 5.07
C LEU A 40 4.81 -0.61 5.54
N GLU A 41 4.04 -0.04 4.63
CA GLU A 41 2.63 0.29 4.84
C GLU A 41 1.74 -0.80 4.26
N ILE A 42 0.70 -1.15 4.97
CA ILE A 42 -0.25 -2.21 4.61
C ILE A 42 -1.64 -1.60 4.50
N PHE A 43 -2.27 -1.79 3.36
CA PHE A 43 -3.64 -1.37 3.08
C PHE A 43 -4.49 -2.62 2.85
N SER A 44 -5.38 -2.91 3.79
CA SER A 44 -6.30 -4.03 3.65
C SER A 44 -7.46 -3.65 2.72
N GLN A 45 -7.81 -4.55 1.79
CA GLN A 45 -9.02 -4.42 0.98
C GLN A 45 -10.28 -4.76 1.77
N LEU A 46 -10.14 -5.35 2.95
CA LEU A 46 -11.21 -5.64 3.88
C LEU A 46 -11.06 -4.78 5.13
N ASP A 47 -11.92 -3.77 5.29
CA ASP A 47 -11.94 -2.87 6.43
C ASP A 47 -13.37 -2.70 6.96
N PRO A 48 -13.66 -3.07 8.21
CA PRO A 48 -12.73 -3.67 9.17
C PRO A 48 -12.32 -5.11 8.79
N LEU A 49 -11.16 -5.55 9.27
CA LEU A 49 -10.73 -6.93 9.14
C LEU A 49 -11.76 -7.87 9.79
N ALA A 50 -12.06 -8.97 9.12
CA ALA A 50 -13.04 -9.95 9.60
C ALA A 50 -12.52 -11.38 9.47
N ILE A 51 -12.92 -12.24 10.40
CA ILE A 51 -12.59 -13.68 10.34
C ILE A 51 -13.33 -14.37 9.18
N ASN A 52 -12.72 -15.41 8.65
CA ASN A 52 -13.23 -16.28 7.59
C ASN A 52 -13.50 -15.58 6.24
N SER A 53 -13.03 -14.36 6.06
CA SER A 53 -13.11 -13.64 4.79
C SER A 53 -11.76 -13.66 4.07
N MET A 54 -11.74 -14.20 2.85
CA MET A 54 -10.57 -14.14 1.97
C MET A 54 -10.45 -12.73 1.40
N HIS A 55 -9.26 -12.14 1.49
CA HIS A 55 -9.01 -10.79 0.99
C HIS A 55 -7.56 -10.62 0.55
N SER A 56 -7.26 -9.44 0.01
CA SER A 56 -5.91 -9.06 -0.40
C SER A 56 -5.46 -7.82 0.38
N TRP A 57 -4.15 -7.67 0.48
CA TRP A 57 -3.51 -6.48 1.01
C TRP A 57 -2.64 -5.84 -0.07
N GLU A 58 -2.64 -4.54 -0.11
CA GLU A 58 -1.62 -3.80 -0.82
C GLU A 58 -0.49 -3.46 0.16
N LEU A 59 0.73 -3.80 -0.23
CA LEU A 59 1.95 -3.55 0.52
C LEU A 59 2.70 -2.42 -0.17
N VAL A 60 2.96 -1.31 0.53
CA VAL A 60 3.73 -0.19 -0.01
C VAL A 60 5.03 -0.09 0.75
N LEU A 61 6.13 -0.22 0.03
CA LEU A 61 7.46 -0.30 0.61
C LEU A 61 8.29 0.92 0.22
N TYR A 62 8.81 1.60 1.22
CA TYR A 62 9.70 2.75 1.06
C TYR A 62 11.07 2.45 1.69
N THR A 63 12.11 2.93 1.06
CA THR A 63 13.45 2.97 1.63
C THR A 63 13.50 3.86 2.87
N ALA A 64 14.57 3.79 3.67
CA ALA A 64 14.74 4.59 4.87
C ALA A 64 14.73 6.12 4.59
N ASP A 65 15.06 6.54 3.37
CA ASP A 65 15.01 7.95 2.92
C ASP A 65 13.67 8.31 2.25
N GLY A 66 12.69 7.40 2.25
CA GLY A 66 11.31 7.65 1.79
C GLY A 66 11.08 7.48 0.29
N ALA A 67 12.03 6.95 -0.47
CA ALA A 67 11.82 6.60 -1.88
C ALA A 67 11.08 5.27 -2.01
N PRO A 68 10.27 5.04 -3.08
CA PRO A 68 9.69 3.74 -3.35
C PRO A 68 10.77 2.66 -3.50
N LEU A 69 10.64 1.53 -2.81
CA LEU A 69 11.54 0.38 -2.93
C LEU A 69 10.99 -0.61 -3.96
N ASN A 70 11.53 -0.51 -5.18
CA ASN A 70 11.08 -1.29 -6.33
C ASN A 70 11.79 -2.64 -6.43
N GLY A 71 11.17 -3.59 -7.12
CA GLY A 71 11.78 -4.89 -7.46
C GLY A 71 12.05 -5.78 -6.25
N ALA A 72 11.39 -5.54 -5.13
CA ALA A 72 11.53 -6.38 -3.95
C ALA A 72 10.77 -7.70 -4.12
N GLN A 73 11.36 -8.77 -3.62
CA GLN A 73 10.71 -10.05 -3.41
C GLN A 73 10.31 -10.15 -1.94
N MET A 74 9.06 -10.49 -1.69
CA MET A 74 8.54 -10.59 -0.33
C MET A 74 7.88 -11.94 -0.10
N SER A 75 8.07 -12.47 1.12
CA SER A 75 7.30 -13.59 1.65
C SER A 75 6.65 -13.21 2.96
N VAL A 76 5.52 -13.81 3.25
CA VAL A 76 4.74 -13.57 4.46
C VAL A 76 4.46 -14.90 5.13
N VAL A 77 4.83 -15.00 6.38
CA VAL A 77 4.56 -16.15 7.23
C VAL A 77 3.99 -15.66 8.56
N GLY A 78 3.24 -16.50 9.24
CA GLY A 78 2.75 -16.16 10.55
C GLY A 78 1.63 -17.07 11.04
N GLY A 79 1.02 -16.66 12.14
CA GLY A 79 -0.01 -17.44 12.80
C GLY A 79 -0.44 -16.83 14.12
N MET A 80 -0.99 -17.69 14.96
CA MET A 80 -1.43 -17.36 16.32
C MET A 80 -0.49 -18.02 17.33
N PRO A 81 0.44 -17.28 17.92
CA PRO A 81 1.40 -17.85 18.90
C PRO A 81 0.73 -18.51 20.09
N ASP A 82 -0.42 -17.97 20.51
CA ASP A 82 -1.16 -18.47 21.67
C ASP A 82 -1.90 -19.80 21.40
N HIS A 83 -2.02 -20.20 20.13
CA HIS A 83 -2.72 -21.41 19.69
C HIS A 83 -1.82 -22.41 18.97
N ASP A 84 -0.55 -22.09 18.79
CA ASP A 84 0.48 -22.92 18.14
C ASP A 84 0.08 -23.39 16.72
N HIS A 85 -0.53 -22.50 15.94
CA HIS A 85 -0.86 -22.77 14.53
C HIS A 85 -0.63 -21.57 13.63
N GLY A 86 -0.39 -21.85 12.35
CA GLY A 86 -0.15 -20.87 11.30
C GLY A 86 -1.42 -20.24 10.72
N LEU A 87 -1.21 -19.47 9.66
CA LEU A 87 -2.30 -18.99 8.81
C LEU A 87 -3.04 -20.18 8.18
N PRO A 88 -4.37 -20.09 8.00
CA PRO A 88 -5.15 -21.14 7.34
C PRO A 88 -4.92 -21.20 5.81
N THR A 89 -4.18 -20.22 5.28
CA THR A 89 -3.84 -20.07 3.87
C THR A 89 -2.35 -19.80 3.73
N SER A 90 -1.86 -19.80 2.50
CA SER A 90 -0.49 -19.40 2.17
C SER A 90 -0.54 -18.12 1.32
N PRO A 91 -0.59 -16.94 1.95
CA PRO A 91 -0.62 -15.69 1.20
C PRO A 91 0.64 -15.53 0.35
N VAL A 92 0.47 -14.99 -0.87
CA VAL A 92 1.56 -14.82 -1.83
C VAL A 92 1.56 -13.39 -2.36
N VAL A 93 2.74 -12.77 -2.43
CA VAL A 93 2.93 -11.54 -3.19
C VAL A 93 2.96 -11.89 -4.67
N THR A 94 1.91 -11.54 -5.39
CA THR A 94 1.71 -11.95 -6.79
C THR A 94 2.37 -10.99 -7.79
N GLY A 95 2.70 -9.76 -7.39
CA GLY A 95 3.40 -8.84 -8.26
C GLY A 95 3.57 -7.44 -7.67
N GLU A 96 4.46 -6.69 -8.30
CA GLU A 96 4.60 -5.26 -8.13
C GLU A 96 3.60 -4.58 -9.10
N ILE A 97 2.61 -3.88 -8.54
CA ILE A 97 1.50 -3.26 -9.30
C ILE A 97 1.77 -1.79 -9.66
N ALA A 98 2.70 -1.16 -8.95
CA ALA A 98 3.24 0.17 -9.21
C ALA A 98 4.57 0.30 -8.47
N PRO A 99 5.40 1.33 -8.75
CA PRO A 99 6.68 1.50 -8.06
C PRO A 99 6.57 1.40 -6.54
N GLY A 100 7.21 0.39 -5.94
CA GLY A 100 7.19 0.10 -4.51
C GLY A 100 5.85 -0.41 -3.95
N ARG A 101 4.89 -0.75 -4.82
CA ARG A 101 3.55 -1.21 -4.43
C ARG A 101 3.34 -2.66 -4.89
N TYR A 102 2.99 -3.52 -3.97
CA TYR A 102 2.91 -4.96 -4.18
C TYR A 102 1.54 -5.49 -3.76
N LEU A 103 1.04 -6.49 -4.46
CA LEU A 103 -0.22 -7.13 -4.13
C LEU A 103 0.03 -8.45 -3.39
N LEU A 104 -0.45 -8.55 -2.16
CA LEU A 104 -0.48 -9.77 -1.36
C LEU A 104 -1.87 -10.36 -1.44
N GLU A 105 -2.00 -11.55 -2.01
CA GLU A 105 -3.27 -12.25 -2.17
C GLU A 105 -3.37 -13.48 -1.26
N GLY A 106 -4.58 -13.89 -0.97
CA GLY A 106 -4.85 -15.08 -0.20
C GLY A 106 -4.80 -14.89 1.32
N VAL A 107 -4.94 -13.67 1.81
CA VAL A 107 -4.98 -13.38 3.25
C VAL A 107 -6.31 -13.84 3.83
N ARG A 108 -6.25 -14.60 4.91
CA ARG A 108 -7.42 -15.04 5.67
C ARG A 108 -7.04 -15.30 7.12
N PHE A 109 -7.89 -14.86 8.02
CA PHE A 109 -7.82 -15.14 9.44
C PHE A 109 -9.06 -15.96 9.82
N HIS A 110 -8.92 -17.05 10.58
CA HIS A 110 -10.03 -17.97 10.83
C HIS A 110 -10.52 -17.96 12.27
N MET A 111 -9.80 -17.23 13.16
CA MET A 111 -10.14 -17.12 14.57
C MET A 111 -9.90 -15.70 15.08
N PRO A 112 -10.67 -15.23 16.06
CA PRO A 112 -10.31 -14.03 16.81
C PRO A 112 -9.11 -14.32 17.71
N GLY A 113 -8.34 -13.28 18.04
CA GLY A 113 -7.20 -13.39 18.93
C GLY A 113 -5.96 -12.67 18.39
N ARG A 114 -4.82 -12.91 19.03
CA ARG A 114 -3.54 -12.29 18.70
C ARG A 114 -2.90 -13.00 17.50
N TRP A 115 -2.63 -12.22 16.47
CA TRP A 115 -1.95 -12.64 15.23
C TRP A 115 -0.57 -12.00 15.15
N LEU A 116 0.39 -12.77 14.66
CA LEU A 116 1.75 -12.33 14.40
C LEU A 116 2.12 -12.72 12.97
N LEU A 117 2.49 -11.73 12.14
CA LEU A 117 2.94 -11.95 10.77
C LEU A 117 4.34 -11.39 10.59
N THR A 118 5.20 -12.15 9.93
CA THR A 118 6.55 -11.71 9.55
C THR A 118 6.62 -11.56 8.04
N PHE A 119 7.08 -10.40 7.62
CA PHE A 119 7.37 -10.06 6.23
C PHE A 119 8.88 -10.11 6.04
N ASP A 120 9.36 -11.02 5.20
CA ASP A 120 10.73 -11.07 4.76
C ASP A 120 10.84 -10.40 3.40
N VAL A 121 11.73 -9.43 3.28
CA VAL A 121 11.93 -8.61 2.09
C VAL A 121 13.35 -8.81 1.58
N THR A 122 13.49 -9.09 0.29
CA THR A 122 14.78 -9.14 -0.41
C THR A 122 14.74 -8.16 -1.58
N SER A 123 15.67 -7.22 -1.60
CA SER A 123 15.77 -6.19 -2.64
C SER A 123 17.23 -5.96 -3.05
N ALA A 124 17.45 -5.00 -3.94
CA ALA A 124 18.80 -4.53 -4.28
C ALA A 124 19.56 -3.95 -3.08
N GLN A 125 18.86 -3.52 -2.02
CA GLN A 125 19.45 -2.99 -0.80
C GLN A 125 19.84 -4.10 0.21
N GLY A 126 19.45 -5.35 -0.05
CA GLY A 126 19.73 -6.48 0.83
C GLY A 126 18.47 -7.17 1.35
N ARG A 127 18.61 -7.83 2.49
CA ARG A 127 17.52 -8.54 3.17
C ARG A 127 17.12 -7.79 4.42
N GLU A 128 15.83 -7.65 4.61
CA GLU A 128 15.23 -7.01 5.78
C GLU A 128 13.93 -7.72 6.16
N SER A 129 13.46 -7.50 7.36
CA SER A 129 12.21 -8.08 7.84
C SER A 129 11.43 -7.09 8.69
N ALA A 130 10.12 -7.27 8.70
CA ALA A 130 9.22 -6.55 9.59
C ALA A 130 8.23 -7.53 10.22
N THR A 131 7.84 -7.27 11.46
CA THR A 131 6.85 -8.08 12.17
C THR A 131 5.65 -7.23 12.53
N LEU A 132 4.47 -7.71 12.13
CA LEU A 132 3.17 -7.14 12.49
C LEU A 132 2.55 -8.00 13.59
N GLU A 133 2.18 -7.36 14.70
CA GLU A 133 1.33 -7.97 15.71
C GLU A 133 0.04 -7.17 15.83
N PHE A 134 -1.09 -7.86 15.85
CA PHE A 134 -2.39 -7.24 15.98
C PHE A 134 -3.41 -8.19 16.62
N GLN A 135 -4.49 -7.61 17.11
CA GLN A 135 -5.62 -8.33 17.69
C GLN A 135 -6.81 -8.28 16.74
N LEU A 136 -7.44 -9.42 16.50
CA LEU A 136 -8.64 -9.55 15.69
C LEU A 136 -9.84 -9.97 16.55
#